data_a27f2b9ddf394c56350e3144ba6bcbba
#
_entry.id   a27f2b9ddf394c56350e3144ba6bcbba
#
_cell.length_a   1.000
_cell.length_b   1.000
_cell.length_c   1.000
_cell.angle_alpha   90.00
_cell.angle_beta   90.00
_cell.angle_gamma   90.00
#
_symmetry.space_group_name_H-M   'P 1'
#
loop_
_entity.id
_entity.type
_entity.pdbx_description
1 polymer ?
#
loop_
_entity_poly.entity_id
_entity_poly.type
_entity_poly.pdbx_seq_one_letter_code
_entity_poly.pdbx_strand_id
1 'polypeptide(L)'
;CCRLNGYYIDMPKKGKSISYAFDKSNYVGNDIPEFDFIPFAFSGCREKFFINDNVDLNRLQKTNNQWTRTVKSQMEEAKQRNERVNTKRIFIDCLIEAKDFLQSDIEIIVKKPERAYFETLYLRKESLEILKNMKSYYKAFCFSIKISDDYWINILNEVFDAVVNFTLLDNLINKLLKDSREGGNSYVISKLLKVNVEIKKGDEKMKNTMKAAFACAKQIVDKKDGNKPRVSDTKLKSYCTKLINAIILDDYYQFQKILINLSNYAEVPCGFAYDLFEDFEGNKEIAYTFVNSLNRYKNNNQEGKDNE
;
A
#
# COMPACT_ATOMS: atom_id res chain seq x y z
N CYS A 1 12.86 -30.58 -19.89
CA CYS A 1 12.82 -29.10 -20.04
C CYS A 1 11.58 -28.71 -20.80
N CYS A 2 10.89 -27.64 -20.38
CA CYS A 2 9.82 -27.06 -21.17
C CYS A 2 10.38 -26.47 -22.47
N ARG A 3 9.83 -26.85 -23.62
CA ARG A 3 10.31 -26.43 -24.95
C ARG A 3 9.84 -25.02 -25.31
N LEU A 4 8.82 -24.51 -24.66
CA LEU A 4 8.28 -23.19 -24.94
C LEU A 4 9.21 -22.08 -24.46
N ASN A 5 9.53 -21.18 -25.36
CA ASN A 5 10.47 -20.11 -25.14
C ASN A 5 10.11 -19.28 -23.87
N GLY A 6 11.08 -19.10 -23.02
CA GLY A 6 10.92 -18.35 -21.77
C GLY A 6 10.46 -19.15 -20.55
N TYR A 7 10.14 -20.45 -20.69
CA TYR A 7 9.71 -21.31 -19.58
C TYR A 7 10.69 -22.45 -19.25
N TYR A 8 11.86 -22.47 -19.85
CA TYR A 8 12.90 -23.43 -19.47
C TYR A 8 13.77 -22.84 -18.37
N ILE A 9 14.10 -23.71 -17.41
CA ILE A 9 14.93 -23.36 -16.24
C ILE A 9 16.36 -23.08 -16.67
N ASP A 10 16.81 -23.77 -17.71
CA ASP A 10 18.17 -23.68 -18.21
C ASP A 10 18.25 -22.87 -19.51
N MET A 11 19.13 -21.90 -19.52
CA MET A 11 19.31 -21.03 -20.67
C MET A 11 20.23 -21.69 -21.71
N PRO A 12 20.02 -21.43 -23.02
CA PRO A 12 20.94 -21.89 -24.09
C PRO A 12 22.38 -21.46 -23.86
N LYS A 13 22.63 -20.43 -23.07
CA LYS A 13 23.97 -19.96 -22.71
C LYS A 13 24.72 -20.89 -21.75
N LYS A 14 24.03 -21.72 -20.96
CA LYS A 14 24.66 -22.67 -20.04
C LYS A 14 25.44 -23.76 -20.79
N GLY A 15 24.98 -24.19 -21.97
CA GLY A 15 25.71 -25.11 -22.81
C GLY A 15 27.09 -24.61 -23.29
N LYS A 16 27.40 -23.33 -23.04
CA LYS A 16 28.74 -22.75 -23.29
C LYS A 16 29.59 -22.68 -22.02
N SER A 17 29.10 -23.19 -20.88
CA SER A 17 29.88 -23.19 -19.65
C SER A 17 30.90 -24.35 -19.62
N ILE A 18 31.97 -24.15 -18.83
CA ILE A 18 32.99 -25.18 -18.57
C ILE A 18 32.35 -26.46 -18.02
N SER A 19 31.29 -26.35 -17.22
CA SER A 19 30.57 -27.48 -16.63
C SER A 19 29.99 -28.45 -17.66
N TYR A 20 29.73 -27.99 -18.88
CA TYR A 20 29.20 -28.78 -19.98
C TYR A 20 30.24 -29.00 -21.10
N ALA A 21 31.51 -28.77 -20.79
CA ALA A 21 32.63 -28.91 -21.77
C ALA A 21 32.38 -28.11 -23.07
N PHE A 22 31.66 -26.99 -22.98
CA PHE A 22 31.27 -26.15 -24.13
C PHE A 22 30.42 -26.84 -25.19
N ASP A 23 29.92 -28.04 -24.91
CA ASP A 23 29.14 -28.84 -25.85
C ASP A 23 27.66 -28.78 -25.54
N LYS A 24 26.86 -28.34 -26.53
CA LYS A 24 25.39 -28.26 -26.41
C LYS A 24 24.75 -29.65 -26.37
N SER A 25 25.39 -30.67 -26.85
CA SER A 25 24.88 -32.05 -26.83
C SER A 25 24.89 -32.66 -25.44
N ASN A 26 25.77 -32.17 -24.55
CA ASN A 26 25.77 -32.54 -23.13
C ASN A 26 24.60 -31.99 -22.33
N TYR A 27 23.74 -31.24 -22.98
CA TYR A 27 22.57 -30.55 -22.38
C TYR A 27 21.29 -31.37 -22.50
N VAL A 28 21.35 -32.57 -22.94
CA VAL A 28 20.18 -33.43 -23.12
C VAL A 28 19.90 -34.17 -21.83
N GLY A 29 19.08 -33.54 -20.97
CA GLY A 29 18.32 -34.30 -19.99
C GLY A 29 17.23 -35.12 -20.69
N ASN A 30 16.70 -36.12 -20.02
CA ASN A 30 15.50 -36.82 -20.50
C ASN A 30 14.41 -35.81 -20.78
N ASP A 31 13.87 -35.83 -21.98
CA ASP A 31 12.74 -35.00 -22.38
C ASP A 31 11.51 -35.49 -21.65
N ILE A 32 10.96 -34.65 -20.80
CA ILE A 32 9.73 -34.91 -20.03
C ILE A 32 8.63 -34.07 -20.66
N PRO A 33 7.74 -34.69 -21.49
CA PRO A 33 6.71 -33.96 -22.23
C PRO A 33 5.76 -33.17 -21.31
N GLU A 34 5.56 -33.63 -20.05
CA GLU A 34 4.73 -32.99 -19.04
C GLU A 34 5.18 -31.55 -18.73
N PHE A 35 6.47 -31.25 -18.89
CA PHE A 35 6.98 -29.89 -18.68
C PHE A 35 6.54 -28.90 -19.75
N ASP A 36 6.05 -29.34 -20.89
CA ASP A 36 5.48 -28.49 -21.92
C ASP A 36 4.13 -27.87 -21.48
N PHE A 37 3.50 -28.43 -20.45
CA PHE A 37 2.27 -27.90 -19.87
C PHE A 37 2.50 -26.80 -18.84
N ILE A 38 3.73 -26.58 -18.35
CA ILE A 38 4.04 -25.53 -17.36
C ILE A 38 3.49 -24.15 -17.74
N PRO A 39 3.61 -23.66 -18.99
CA PRO A 39 3.09 -22.34 -19.36
C PRO A 39 1.57 -22.18 -19.18
N PHE A 40 0.82 -23.27 -19.24
CA PHE A 40 -0.64 -23.25 -19.11
C PHE A 40 -1.08 -23.08 -17.65
N ALA A 41 -0.20 -23.35 -16.69
CA ALA A 41 -0.45 -23.09 -15.27
C ALA A 41 -0.37 -21.59 -14.91
N PHE A 42 0.28 -20.78 -15.76
CA PHE A 42 0.47 -19.36 -15.52
C PHE A 42 -0.63 -18.53 -16.16
N SER A 43 -1.22 -17.64 -15.37
CA SER A 43 -2.23 -16.69 -15.85
C SER A 43 -1.84 -15.26 -15.45
N GLY A 44 -2.19 -14.29 -16.28
CA GLY A 44 -1.90 -12.88 -16.02
C GLY A 44 -1.95 -12.07 -17.32
N CYS A 45 -1.64 -10.79 -17.22
CA CYS A 45 -1.58 -9.87 -18.37
C CYS A 45 -0.16 -9.83 -18.95
N ARG A 46 0.61 -8.80 -18.60
CA ARG A 46 2.02 -8.67 -18.98
C ARG A 46 2.90 -9.60 -18.14
N GLU A 47 2.70 -9.59 -16.85
CA GLU A 47 3.32 -10.55 -15.93
C GLU A 47 2.35 -11.72 -15.75
N LYS A 48 2.87 -12.93 -15.71
CA LYS A 48 2.10 -14.15 -15.50
C LYS A 48 2.44 -14.75 -14.17
N PHE A 49 1.43 -15.21 -13.44
CA PHE A 49 1.53 -15.71 -12.08
C PHE A 49 1.04 -17.14 -12.00
N PHE A 50 1.69 -17.89 -11.15
CA PHE A 50 1.24 -19.16 -10.64
C PHE A 50 1.27 -19.11 -9.11
N ILE A 51 0.14 -19.38 -8.48
CA ILE A 51 0.00 -19.35 -7.02
C ILE A 51 0.28 -20.75 -6.50
N ASN A 52 1.42 -20.91 -5.84
CA ASN A 52 1.84 -22.16 -5.25
C ASN A 52 1.28 -22.31 -3.82
N ASP A 53 -0.03 -22.60 -3.72
CA ASP A 53 -0.69 -22.96 -2.47
C ASP A 53 -0.49 -24.47 -2.23
N ASN A 54 0.65 -24.82 -1.65
CA ASN A 54 1.17 -26.18 -1.59
C ASN A 54 0.62 -27.01 -0.40
N VAL A 55 -0.61 -26.71 0.05
CA VAL A 55 -1.26 -27.47 1.13
C VAL A 55 -1.83 -28.80 0.62
N ASP A 56 -2.58 -28.75 -0.46
CA ASP A 56 -3.10 -29.91 -1.18
C ASP A 56 -3.41 -29.59 -2.64
N LEU A 57 -3.52 -30.63 -3.48
CA LEU A 57 -3.74 -30.47 -4.92
C LEU A 57 -5.08 -29.80 -5.24
N ASN A 58 -6.13 -30.06 -4.46
CA ASN A 58 -7.46 -29.46 -4.68
C ASN A 58 -7.42 -27.95 -4.42
N ARG A 59 -6.74 -27.52 -3.34
CA ARG A 59 -6.54 -26.11 -3.03
C ARG A 59 -5.71 -25.43 -4.11
N LEU A 60 -4.58 -26.02 -4.49
CA LEU A 60 -3.73 -25.51 -5.57
C LEU A 60 -4.54 -25.26 -6.84
N GLN A 61 -5.33 -26.23 -7.26
CA GLN A 61 -6.17 -26.14 -8.46
C GLN A 61 -7.26 -25.07 -8.33
N LYS A 62 -7.97 -25.06 -7.19
CA LYS A 62 -9.02 -24.06 -6.94
C LYS A 62 -8.49 -22.64 -6.93
N THR A 63 -7.36 -22.41 -6.25
CA THR A 63 -6.71 -21.10 -6.17
C THR A 63 -6.29 -20.58 -7.55
N ASN A 64 -5.62 -21.42 -8.36
CA ASN A 64 -5.19 -21.01 -9.69
C ASN A 64 -6.37 -20.89 -10.69
N ASN A 65 -7.41 -21.69 -10.56
CA ASN A 65 -8.63 -21.51 -11.35
C ASN A 65 -9.34 -20.20 -11.00
N GLN A 66 -9.44 -19.85 -9.72
CA GLN A 66 -9.98 -18.56 -9.28
C GLN A 66 -9.13 -17.40 -9.79
N TRP A 67 -7.81 -17.49 -9.65
CA TRP A 67 -6.88 -16.50 -10.22
C TRP A 67 -7.11 -16.28 -11.71
N THR A 68 -7.19 -17.37 -12.49
CA THR A 68 -7.42 -17.31 -13.94
C THR A 68 -8.76 -16.63 -14.29
N ARG A 69 -9.82 -16.92 -13.53
CA ARG A 69 -11.15 -16.30 -13.73
C ARG A 69 -11.09 -14.80 -13.42
N THR A 70 -10.51 -14.42 -12.29
CA THR A 70 -10.37 -13.01 -11.89
C THR A 70 -9.54 -12.22 -12.91
N VAL A 71 -8.43 -12.78 -13.40
CA VAL A 71 -7.63 -12.17 -14.48
C VAL A 71 -8.45 -11.92 -15.72
N LYS A 72 -9.20 -12.93 -16.19
CA LYS A 72 -10.03 -12.79 -17.40
C LYS A 72 -11.10 -11.71 -17.24
N SER A 73 -11.85 -11.72 -16.13
CA SER A 73 -12.87 -10.71 -15.83
C SER A 73 -12.29 -9.29 -15.82
N GLN A 74 -11.20 -9.08 -15.11
CA GLN A 74 -10.55 -7.76 -15.02
C GLN A 74 -9.96 -7.29 -16.35
N MET A 75 -9.47 -8.20 -17.19
CA MET A 75 -9.00 -7.87 -18.54
C MET A 75 -10.14 -7.44 -19.45
N GLU A 76 -11.29 -8.12 -19.38
CA GLU A 76 -12.48 -7.76 -20.14
C GLU A 76 -13.03 -6.39 -19.72
N GLU A 77 -13.14 -6.14 -18.40
CA GLU A 77 -13.55 -4.84 -17.86
C GLU A 77 -12.61 -3.71 -18.29
N ALA A 78 -11.30 -3.92 -18.17
CA ALA A 78 -10.29 -2.94 -18.56
C ALA A 78 -10.36 -2.63 -20.08
N LYS A 79 -10.58 -3.65 -20.90
CA LYS A 79 -10.76 -3.49 -22.36
C LYS A 79 -12.01 -2.66 -22.68
N GLN A 80 -13.12 -2.89 -21.97
CA GLN A 80 -14.35 -2.11 -22.16
C GLN A 80 -14.17 -0.64 -21.76
N ARG A 81 -13.39 -0.36 -20.72
CA ARG A 81 -13.12 1.00 -20.21
C ARG A 81 -11.92 1.68 -20.87
N ASN A 82 -11.22 1.01 -21.75
CA ASN A 82 -9.95 1.46 -22.35
C ASN A 82 -8.88 1.83 -21.27
N GLU A 83 -8.85 1.08 -20.17
CA GLU A 83 -7.94 1.27 -19.05
C GLU A 83 -6.79 0.26 -19.09
N ARG A 84 -5.65 0.64 -18.51
CA ARG A 84 -4.54 -0.28 -18.30
C ARG A 84 -4.80 -1.17 -17.10
N VAL A 85 -4.55 -2.45 -17.24
CA VAL A 85 -4.70 -3.43 -16.16
C VAL A 85 -3.53 -3.29 -15.18
N ASN A 86 -3.84 -3.15 -13.89
CA ASN A 86 -2.85 -3.20 -12.82
C ASN A 86 -2.85 -4.61 -12.20
N THR A 87 -1.74 -5.32 -12.36
CA THR A 87 -1.59 -6.71 -11.90
C THR A 87 -1.75 -6.85 -10.37
N LYS A 88 -1.23 -5.88 -9.59
CA LYS A 88 -1.38 -5.89 -8.12
C LYS A 88 -2.84 -5.69 -7.70
N ARG A 89 -3.60 -4.88 -8.44
CA ARG A 89 -5.06 -4.75 -8.25
C ARG A 89 -5.78 -6.07 -8.47
N ILE A 90 -5.51 -6.73 -9.61
CA ILE A 90 -6.08 -8.06 -9.88
C ILE A 90 -5.77 -9.03 -8.76
N PHE A 91 -4.53 -8.98 -8.26
CA PHE A 91 -4.10 -9.87 -7.20
C PHE A 91 -4.87 -9.62 -5.89
N ILE A 92 -5.07 -8.37 -5.50
CA ILE A 92 -5.88 -7.99 -4.33
C ILE A 92 -7.34 -8.45 -4.51
N ASP A 93 -7.92 -8.24 -5.68
CA ASP A 93 -9.30 -8.69 -5.99
C ASP A 93 -9.41 -10.22 -5.87
N CYS A 94 -8.44 -10.96 -6.42
CA CYS A 94 -8.39 -12.41 -6.30
C CYS A 94 -8.28 -12.88 -4.83
N LEU A 95 -7.43 -12.23 -4.03
CA LEU A 95 -7.30 -12.55 -2.60
C LEU A 95 -8.57 -12.28 -1.82
N ILE A 96 -9.29 -11.23 -2.18
CA ILE A 96 -10.58 -10.88 -1.56
C ILE A 96 -11.64 -11.94 -1.88
N GLU A 97 -11.66 -12.47 -3.09
CA GLU A 97 -12.58 -13.53 -3.51
C GLU A 97 -12.20 -14.90 -2.96
N ALA A 98 -10.90 -15.15 -2.82
CA ALA A 98 -10.34 -16.41 -2.33
C ALA A 98 -10.34 -16.55 -0.79
N LYS A 99 -11.23 -15.85 -0.09
CA LYS A 99 -11.26 -15.72 1.38
C LYS A 99 -11.06 -17.01 2.16
N ASP A 100 -11.65 -18.10 1.68
CA ASP A 100 -11.72 -19.38 2.40
C ASP A 100 -10.57 -20.34 2.06
N PHE A 101 -9.79 -20.02 1.03
CA PHE A 101 -8.74 -20.90 0.52
C PHE A 101 -7.35 -20.55 1.04
N LEU A 102 -7.06 -19.26 1.23
CA LEU A 102 -5.73 -18.78 1.60
C LEU A 102 -5.64 -18.55 3.12
N GLN A 103 -5.34 -19.61 3.85
CA GLN A 103 -5.20 -19.59 5.32
C GLN A 103 -3.76 -19.78 5.81
N SER A 104 -2.82 -19.99 4.90
CA SER A 104 -1.41 -20.26 5.15
C SER A 104 -0.54 -19.33 4.32
N ASP A 105 0.75 -19.33 4.59
CA ASP A 105 1.73 -18.69 3.72
C ASP A 105 1.65 -19.27 2.32
N ILE A 106 1.78 -18.42 1.31
CA ILE A 106 1.75 -18.81 -0.09
C ILE A 106 2.98 -18.32 -0.84
N GLU A 107 3.41 -19.11 -1.78
CA GLU A 107 4.45 -18.76 -2.73
C GLU A 107 3.79 -18.38 -4.06
N ILE A 108 4.23 -17.30 -4.67
CA ILE A 108 3.78 -16.90 -6.00
C ILE A 108 4.97 -16.91 -6.93
N ILE A 109 4.86 -17.70 -7.98
CA ILE A 109 5.88 -17.76 -9.02
C ILE A 109 5.49 -16.78 -10.12
N VAL A 110 6.37 -15.83 -10.42
CA VAL A 110 6.12 -14.73 -11.36
C VAL A 110 7.00 -14.90 -12.60
N LYS A 111 6.38 -14.90 -13.77
CA LYS A 111 7.07 -14.88 -15.07
C LYS A 111 6.90 -13.51 -15.71
N LYS A 112 8.00 -12.76 -15.82
CA LYS A 112 8.06 -11.48 -16.52
C LYS A 112 8.55 -11.67 -17.96
N PRO A 113 8.00 -10.96 -18.94
CA PRO A 113 8.42 -11.08 -20.35
C PRO A 113 9.89 -10.74 -20.58
N GLU A 114 10.39 -9.73 -19.85
CA GLU A 114 11.73 -9.21 -20.02
C GLU A 114 12.80 -10.05 -19.31
N ARG A 115 12.39 -11.02 -18.47
CA ARG A 115 13.31 -11.83 -17.66
C ARG A 115 13.27 -13.28 -18.07
N ALA A 116 14.43 -13.85 -18.19
CA ALA A 116 14.60 -15.24 -18.56
C ALA A 116 14.39 -16.22 -17.39
N TYR A 117 14.31 -15.72 -16.16
CA TYR A 117 14.11 -16.50 -14.95
C TYR A 117 12.76 -16.19 -14.30
N PHE A 118 12.32 -17.09 -13.45
CA PHE A 118 11.16 -16.88 -12.59
C PHE A 118 11.56 -16.08 -11.35
N GLU A 119 10.70 -15.19 -10.94
CA GLU A 119 10.79 -14.54 -9.63
C GLU A 119 9.83 -15.23 -8.67
N THR A 120 10.20 -15.29 -7.42
CA THR A 120 9.35 -15.82 -6.37
C THR A 120 8.99 -14.72 -5.38
N LEU A 121 7.71 -14.60 -5.09
CA LEU A 121 7.16 -13.71 -4.06
C LEU A 121 6.53 -14.57 -2.98
N TYR A 122 6.98 -14.40 -1.74
CA TYR A 122 6.37 -15.06 -0.59
C TYR A 122 5.40 -14.10 0.09
N LEU A 123 4.15 -14.54 0.27
CA LEU A 123 3.14 -13.83 1.03
C LEU A 123 2.87 -14.59 2.32
N ARG A 124 3.18 -13.95 3.44
CA ARG A 124 2.87 -14.47 4.75
C ARG A 124 1.38 -14.37 5.03
N LYS A 125 0.87 -15.25 5.88
CA LYS A 125 -0.53 -15.24 6.31
C LYS A 125 -0.96 -13.86 6.83
N GLU A 126 -0.11 -13.20 7.62
CA GLU A 126 -0.40 -11.85 8.14
C GLU A 126 -0.54 -10.82 7.02
N SER A 127 0.31 -10.87 6.00
CA SER A 127 0.19 -9.98 4.82
C SER A 127 -1.13 -10.23 4.09
N LEU A 128 -1.54 -11.50 3.95
CA LEU A 128 -2.82 -11.87 3.35
C LEU A 128 -4.00 -11.33 4.15
N GLU A 129 -3.94 -11.37 5.48
CA GLU A 129 -4.96 -10.82 6.37
C GLU A 129 -5.08 -9.30 6.21
N ILE A 130 -3.95 -8.57 6.17
CA ILE A 130 -3.94 -7.12 5.94
C ILE A 130 -4.54 -6.79 4.58
N LEU A 131 -4.11 -7.47 3.50
CA LEU A 131 -4.65 -7.27 2.15
C LEU A 131 -6.17 -7.53 2.08
N LYS A 132 -6.67 -8.55 2.79
CA LYS A 132 -8.11 -8.82 2.89
C LYS A 132 -8.87 -7.73 3.65
N ASN A 133 -8.30 -7.21 4.74
CA ASN A 133 -8.89 -6.12 5.52
C ASN A 133 -9.01 -4.82 4.72
N MET A 134 -8.13 -4.64 3.73
CA MET A 134 -8.17 -3.49 2.82
C MET A 134 -9.36 -3.51 1.85
N LYS A 135 -10.14 -4.59 1.76
CA LYS A 135 -11.27 -4.77 0.81
C LYS A 135 -12.17 -3.53 0.68
N SER A 136 -12.51 -2.91 1.80
CA SER A 136 -13.45 -1.78 1.83
C SER A 136 -12.87 -0.45 1.32
N TYR A 137 -11.53 -0.35 1.23
CA TYR A 137 -10.87 0.93 0.93
C TYR A 137 -9.67 0.86 -0.02
N TYR A 138 -9.22 -0.31 -0.50
CA TYR A 138 -8.06 -0.40 -1.40
C TYR A 138 -8.23 0.39 -2.71
N LYS A 139 -9.47 0.59 -3.16
CA LYS A 139 -9.78 1.42 -4.34
C LYS A 139 -9.32 2.87 -4.18
N ALA A 140 -9.21 3.37 -2.94
CA ALA A 140 -8.66 4.68 -2.65
C ALA A 140 -7.17 4.81 -3.01
N PHE A 141 -6.48 3.69 -3.23
CA PHE A 141 -5.06 3.64 -3.63
C PHE A 141 -4.84 3.48 -5.14
N CYS A 142 -5.92 3.28 -5.92
CA CYS A 142 -5.84 2.99 -7.36
C CYS A 142 -5.55 4.24 -8.20
N PHE A 143 -4.56 5.03 -7.82
CA PHE A 143 -4.11 6.18 -8.60
C PHE A 143 -2.60 6.38 -8.46
N SER A 144 -2.04 7.27 -9.29
CA SER A 144 -0.63 7.62 -9.26
C SER A 144 -0.47 9.10 -8.98
N ILE A 145 0.57 9.46 -8.23
CA ILE A 145 0.96 10.85 -7.98
C ILE A 145 2.21 11.19 -8.77
N LYS A 146 2.26 12.41 -9.31
CA LYS A 146 3.44 12.94 -9.97
C LYS A 146 4.37 13.53 -8.90
N ILE A 147 5.60 13.06 -8.83
CA ILE A 147 6.61 13.57 -7.91
C ILE A 147 7.55 14.55 -8.63
N SER A 148 7.93 14.21 -9.86
CA SER A 148 8.70 15.07 -10.77
C SER A 148 8.22 14.86 -12.20
N ASP A 149 8.78 15.60 -13.16
CA ASP A 149 8.32 15.53 -14.56
C ASP A 149 8.38 14.12 -15.13
N ASP A 150 9.37 13.32 -14.74
CA ASP A 150 9.57 11.95 -15.24
C ASP A 150 9.28 10.87 -14.20
N TYR A 151 8.86 11.22 -12.98
CA TYR A 151 8.68 10.25 -11.91
C TYR A 151 7.28 10.26 -11.30
N TRP A 152 6.61 9.14 -11.44
CA TRP A 152 5.28 8.87 -10.90
C TRP A 152 5.31 7.73 -9.90
N ILE A 153 4.60 7.87 -8.79
CA ILE A 153 4.41 6.83 -7.78
C ILE A 153 2.98 6.27 -7.92
N ASN A 154 2.87 4.98 -8.14
CA ASN A 154 1.59 4.29 -8.05
C ASN A 154 1.34 3.88 -6.59
N ILE A 155 0.34 4.49 -5.96
CA ILE A 155 0.06 4.33 -4.53
C ILE A 155 -0.25 2.87 -4.17
N LEU A 156 -1.05 2.19 -4.99
CA LEU A 156 -1.41 0.79 -4.74
C LEU A 156 -0.19 -0.14 -4.75
N ASN A 157 0.76 0.13 -5.65
CA ASN A 157 1.98 -0.65 -5.71
C ASN A 157 2.85 -0.47 -4.46
N GLU A 158 3.01 0.77 -3.99
CA GLU A 158 3.73 1.06 -2.74
C GLU A 158 3.08 0.39 -1.52
N VAL A 159 1.75 0.49 -1.43
CA VAL A 159 0.99 -0.15 -0.35
C VAL A 159 1.13 -1.67 -0.38
N PHE A 160 1.02 -2.28 -1.55
CA PHE A 160 1.19 -3.72 -1.71
C PHE A 160 2.59 -4.16 -1.27
N ASP A 161 3.62 -3.48 -1.78
CA ASP A 161 5.01 -3.80 -1.46
C ASP A 161 5.31 -3.58 0.05
N ALA A 162 4.74 -2.55 0.65
CA ALA A 162 4.86 -2.29 2.09
C ALA A 162 4.23 -3.40 2.93
N VAL A 163 3.03 -3.87 2.58
CA VAL A 163 2.34 -4.96 3.28
C VAL A 163 3.09 -6.28 3.14
N VAL A 164 3.61 -6.59 1.94
CA VAL A 164 4.38 -7.81 1.69
C VAL A 164 5.68 -7.83 2.49
N ASN A 165 6.37 -6.70 2.57
CA ASN A 165 7.67 -6.57 3.22
C ASN A 165 7.58 -6.13 4.70
N PHE A 166 6.39 -5.89 5.23
CA PHE A 166 6.17 -5.33 6.58
C PHE A 166 6.92 -4.02 6.81
N THR A 167 6.97 -3.16 5.80
CA THR A 167 7.59 -1.82 5.89
C THR A 167 6.54 -0.75 6.06
N LEU A 168 6.87 0.32 6.80
CA LEU A 168 5.95 1.41 7.03
C LEU A 168 5.88 2.35 5.82
N LEU A 169 4.70 2.96 5.65
CA LEU A 169 4.38 3.88 4.56
C LEU A 169 4.71 5.35 4.88
N ASP A 170 5.51 5.61 5.92
CA ASP A 170 5.80 6.96 6.41
C ASP A 170 6.36 7.88 5.33
N ASN A 171 7.27 7.37 4.47
CA ASN A 171 7.82 8.14 3.36
C ASN A 171 6.76 8.56 2.34
N LEU A 172 5.79 7.68 2.06
CA LEU A 172 4.68 7.97 1.18
C LEU A 172 3.71 8.98 1.83
N ILE A 173 3.39 8.79 3.11
CA ILE A 173 2.55 9.71 3.89
C ILE A 173 3.18 11.09 3.93
N ASN A 174 4.49 11.19 4.18
CA ASN A 174 5.23 12.45 4.18
C ASN A 174 5.17 13.19 2.83
N LYS A 175 5.31 12.44 1.73
CA LYS A 175 5.17 13.01 0.38
C LYS A 175 3.77 13.54 0.13
N LEU A 176 2.74 12.76 0.49
CA LEU A 176 1.34 13.17 0.34
C LEU A 176 0.97 14.35 1.22
N LEU A 177 1.49 14.44 2.45
CA LEU A 177 1.27 15.57 3.34
C LEU A 177 1.91 16.86 2.82
N LYS A 178 3.10 16.76 2.22
CA LYS A 178 3.77 17.92 1.58
C LYS A 178 3.06 18.39 0.33
N ASP A 179 2.54 17.45 -0.45
CA ASP A 179 1.85 17.75 -1.71
C ASP A 179 0.38 18.17 -1.49
N SER A 180 -0.15 18.01 -0.28
CA SER A 180 -1.54 18.35 0.05
C SER A 180 -1.78 19.88 0.09
N ARG A 181 -1.32 20.59 -0.95
CA ARG A 181 -1.50 22.04 -1.08
C ARG A 181 -2.97 22.45 -1.04
N GLU A 182 -3.88 21.52 -1.30
CA GLU A 182 -5.35 21.74 -1.33
C GLU A 182 -6.17 20.67 -0.59
N GLY A 183 -5.55 19.86 0.32
CA GLY A 183 -6.28 18.89 1.16
C GLY A 183 -6.76 17.62 0.43
N GLY A 184 -6.55 17.49 -0.88
CA GLY A 184 -7.07 16.39 -1.69
C GLY A 184 -6.62 14.98 -1.28
N ASN A 185 -5.48 14.85 -0.58
CA ASN A 185 -4.91 13.56 -0.21
C ASN A 185 -5.31 13.07 1.21
N SER A 186 -6.08 13.86 1.97
CA SER A 186 -6.35 13.58 3.38
C SER A 186 -7.07 12.26 3.62
N TYR A 187 -8.01 11.89 2.74
CA TYR A 187 -8.70 10.61 2.79
C TYR A 187 -7.74 9.44 2.57
N VAL A 188 -6.88 9.55 1.56
CA VAL A 188 -5.88 8.51 1.24
C VAL A 188 -4.90 8.32 2.39
N ILE A 189 -4.35 9.42 2.93
CA ILE A 189 -3.46 9.40 4.10
C ILE A 189 -4.13 8.68 5.27
N SER A 190 -5.42 8.94 5.54
CA SER A 190 -6.12 8.25 6.61
C SER A 190 -6.24 6.73 6.41
N LYS A 191 -6.24 6.25 5.16
CA LYS A 191 -6.23 4.82 4.84
C LYS A 191 -4.83 4.22 4.91
N LEU A 192 -3.80 4.96 4.48
CA LEU A 192 -2.40 4.55 4.64
C LEU A 192 -2.02 4.38 6.12
N LEU A 193 -2.48 5.29 6.98
CA LEU A 193 -2.28 5.17 8.42
C LEU A 193 -2.94 3.91 9.01
N LYS A 194 -4.12 3.51 8.51
CA LYS A 194 -4.72 2.23 8.90
C LYS A 194 -3.85 1.05 8.51
N VAL A 195 -3.27 1.06 7.31
CA VAL A 195 -2.34 0.01 6.86
C VAL A 195 -1.11 -0.03 7.76
N ASN A 196 -0.51 1.11 8.11
CA ASN A 196 0.62 1.16 9.03
C ASN A 196 0.28 0.54 10.40
N VAL A 197 -0.90 0.87 10.96
CA VAL A 197 -1.36 0.29 12.23
C VAL A 197 -1.51 -1.23 12.13
N GLU A 198 -2.02 -1.76 11.03
CA GLU A 198 -2.12 -3.21 10.82
C GLU A 198 -0.73 -3.86 10.69
N ILE A 199 0.19 -3.24 9.95
CA ILE A 199 1.59 -3.71 9.82
C ILE A 199 2.29 -3.75 11.19
N LYS A 200 2.10 -2.70 12.01
CA LYS A 200 2.66 -2.64 13.38
C LYS A 200 1.95 -3.57 14.37
N LYS A 201 0.83 -4.21 13.99
CA LYS A 201 -0.08 -4.93 14.89
C LYS A 201 -0.53 -4.03 16.07
N GLY A 202 -0.82 -2.77 15.75
CA GLY A 202 -1.22 -1.76 16.73
C GLY A 202 -2.47 -2.18 17.51
N ASP A 203 -2.39 -2.00 18.83
CA ASP A 203 -3.42 -2.40 19.77
C ASP A 203 -4.65 -1.46 19.76
N GLU A 204 -5.65 -1.78 20.55
CA GLU A 204 -6.85 -0.93 20.71
C GLU A 204 -6.53 0.40 21.41
N LYS A 205 -5.49 0.46 22.27
CA LYS A 205 -5.03 1.70 22.90
C LYS A 205 -4.60 2.69 21.82
N MET A 206 -3.70 2.27 20.91
CA MET A 206 -3.22 3.08 19.80
C MET A 206 -4.38 3.59 18.91
N LYS A 207 -5.29 2.69 18.53
CA LYS A 207 -6.46 3.06 17.71
C LYS A 207 -7.38 4.08 18.41
N ASN A 208 -7.58 3.96 19.72
CA ASN A 208 -8.38 4.88 20.49
C ASN A 208 -7.68 6.24 20.64
N THR A 209 -6.37 6.27 20.85
CA THR A 209 -5.58 7.50 20.90
C THR A 209 -5.57 8.21 19.55
N MET A 210 -5.52 7.48 18.41
CA MET A 210 -5.71 8.07 17.07
C MET A 210 -7.10 8.69 16.91
N LYS A 211 -8.17 8.05 17.40
CA LYS A 211 -9.52 8.65 17.41
C LYS A 211 -9.57 9.92 18.26
N ALA A 212 -8.91 9.92 19.42
CA ALA A 212 -8.80 11.10 20.28
C ALA A 212 -8.03 12.25 19.59
N ALA A 213 -6.93 11.93 18.90
CA ALA A 213 -6.15 12.91 18.11
C ALA A 213 -7.01 13.51 16.98
N PHE A 214 -7.79 12.68 16.26
CA PHE A 214 -8.73 13.14 15.25
C PHE A 214 -9.80 14.08 15.83
N ALA A 215 -10.41 13.68 16.96
CA ALA A 215 -11.44 14.49 17.62
C ALA A 215 -10.88 15.83 18.12
N CYS A 216 -9.67 15.83 18.70
CA CYS A 216 -8.97 17.03 19.12
C CYS A 216 -8.70 17.99 17.94
N ALA A 217 -8.20 17.49 16.83
CA ALA A 217 -7.99 18.29 15.62
C ALA A 217 -9.29 18.93 15.14
N LYS A 218 -10.38 18.18 15.13
CA LYS A 218 -11.71 18.69 14.79
C LYS A 218 -12.15 19.82 15.74
N GLN A 219 -11.99 19.64 17.05
CA GLN A 219 -12.32 20.66 18.03
C GLN A 219 -11.52 21.95 17.82
N ILE A 220 -10.22 21.84 17.47
CA ILE A 220 -9.37 23.02 17.18
C ILE A 220 -9.90 23.79 15.97
N VAL A 221 -10.28 23.08 14.90
CA VAL A 221 -10.79 23.70 13.67
C VAL A 221 -12.18 24.32 13.87
N ASP A 222 -13.06 23.62 14.58
CA ASP A 222 -14.45 24.06 14.80
C ASP A 222 -14.59 25.11 15.91
N LYS A 223 -13.52 25.34 16.71
CA LYS A 223 -13.56 26.32 17.81
C LYS A 223 -13.69 27.74 17.27
N LYS A 224 -14.72 28.45 17.77
CA LYS A 224 -15.02 29.83 17.39
C LYS A 224 -14.76 30.78 18.54
N ASP A 225 -14.42 32.02 18.19
CA ASP A 225 -14.36 33.18 19.06
C ASP A 225 -15.35 34.20 18.49
N GLY A 226 -16.56 34.25 19.09
CA GLY A 226 -17.71 34.90 18.48
C GLY A 226 -18.11 34.24 17.15
N ASN A 227 -18.18 35.03 16.06
CA ASN A 227 -18.52 34.55 14.72
C ASN A 227 -17.32 34.09 13.86
N LYS A 228 -16.11 34.17 14.40
CA LYS A 228 -14.87 33.85 13.64
C LYS A 228 -14.21 32.61 14.18
N PRO A 229 -13.49 31.82 13.31
CA PRO A 229 -12.67 30.72 13.80
C PRO A 229 -11.63 31.24 14.81
N ARG A 230 -11.45 30.56 15.94
CA ARG A 230 -10.43 30.90 16.95
C ARG A 230 -9.01 30.84 16.34
N VAL A 231 -8.73 29.80 15.56
CA VAL A 231 -7.49 29.67 14.79
C VAL A 231 -7.78 30.02 13.34
N SER A 232 -7.24 31.12 12.85
CA SER A 232 -7.42 31.52 11.44
C SER A 232 -6.75 30.50 10.50
N ASP A 233 -7.28 30.36 9.28
CA ASP A 233 -6.77 29.41 8.27
C ASP A 233 -5.28 29.57 8.00
N THR A 234 -4.79 30.81 7.92
CA THR A 234 -3.37 31.11 7.72
C THR A 234 -2.50 30.60 8.86
N LYS A 235 -2.96 30.80 10.11
CA LYS A 235 -2.26 30.27 11.28
C LYS A 235 -2.30 28.75 11.34
N LEU A 236 -3.47 28.15 11.06
CA LEU A 236 -3.63 26.71 11.01
C LEU A 236 -2.69 26.08 10.00
N LYS A 237 -2.61 26.63 8.79
CA LYS A 237 -1.65 26.20 7.75
C LYS A 237 -0.20 26.29 8.22
N SER A 238 0.16 27.38 8.91
CA SER A 238 1.51 27.55 9.46
C SER A 238 1.81 26.47 10.53
N TYR A 239 0.86 26.18 11.44
CA TYR A 239 1.03 25.13 12.42
C TYR A 239 1.15 23.74 11.79
N CYS A 240 0.29 23.41 10.83
CA CYS A 240 0.37 22.15 10.08
C CYS A 240 1.73 21.97 9.42
N THR A 241 2.23 22.99 8.69
CA THR A 241 3.53 22.90 8.02
C THR A 241 4.67 22.67 9.02
N LYS A 242 4.65 23.37 10.15
CA LYS A 242 5.69 23.20 11.19
C LYS A 242 5.62 21.82 11.85
N LEU A 243 4.41 21.31 12.14
CA LEU A 243 4.21 19.97 12.70
C LEU A 243 4.64 18.88 11.72
N ILE A 244 4.29 19.00 10.43
CA ILE A 244 4.75 18.07 9.38
C ILE A 244 6.29 18.03 9.33
N ASN A 245 6.93 19.19 9.34
CA ASN A 245 8.40 19.26 9.30
C ASN A 245 9.02 18.63 10.54
N ALA A 246 8.44 18.84 11.72
CA ALA A 246 8.92 18.23 12.96
C ALA A 246 8.81 16.70 12.92
N ILE A 247 7.70 16.14 12.37
CA ILE A 247 7.55 14.68 12.20
C ILE A 247 8.60 14.14 11.21
N ILE A 248 8.82 14.82 10.09
CA ILE A 248 9.74 14.38 9.03
C ILE A 248 11.20 14.38 9.50
N LEU A 249 11.57 15.35 10.35
CA LEU A 249 12.91 15.50 10.90
C LEU A 249 13.12 14.71 12.19
N ASP A 250 12.11 13.96 12.64
CA ASP A 250 12.09 13.26 13.92
C ASP A 250 12.39 14.18 15.11
N ASP A 251 12.01 15.46 14.98
CA ASP A 251 12.21 16.47 16.02
C ASP A 251 11.04 16.46 17.02
N TYR A 252 11.13 15.53 17.96
CA TYR A 252 10.15 15.35 19.04
C TYR A 252 9.91 16.64 19.85
N TYR A 253 10.98 17.33 20.26
CA TYR A 253 10.85 18.53 21.09
C TYR A 253 10.16 19.66 20.34
N GLN A 254 10.47 19.85 19.08
CA GLN A 254 9.83 20.86 18.24
C GLN A 254 8.35 20.52 18.03
N PHE A 255 8.01 19.25 17.78
CA PHE A 255 6.63 18.80 17.68
C PHE A 255 5.84 19.10 18.95
N GLN A 256 6.36 18.73 20.11
CA GLN A 256 5.77 18.96 21.43
C GLN A 256 5.52 20.46 21.66
N LYS A 257 6.54 21.28 21.43
CA LYS A 257 6.47 22.74 21.60
C LYS A 257 5.37 23.36 20.71
N ILE A 258 5.29 22.95 19.46
CA ILE A 258 4.30 23.47 18.51
C ILE A 258 2.91 23.01 18.90
N LEU A 259 2.73 21.75 19.32
CA LEU A 259 1.44 21.20 19.74
C LEU A 259 0.91 21.91 20.98
N ILE A 260 1.75 22.14 22.01
CA ILE A 260 1.38 22.89 23.22
C ILE A 260 0.98 24.33 22.87
N ASN A 261 1.74 25.01 22.01
CA ASN A 261 1.41 26.36 21.57
C ASN A 261 0.07 26.41 20.82
N LEU A 262 -0.22 25.43 19.95
CA LEU A 262 -1.47 25.32 19.24
C LEU A 262 -2.64 25.04 20.20
N SER A 263 -2.46 24.11 21.16
CA SER A 263 -3.44 23.78 22.19
C SER A 263 -3.81 25.01 23.01
N ASN A 264 -2.83 25.74 23.50
CA ASN A 264 -3.04 26.98 24.28
C ASN A 264 -3.73 28.07 23.45
N TYR A 265 -3.30 28.27 22.21
CA TYR A 265 -3.89 29.27 21.34
C TYR A 265 -5.37 28.94 20.98
N ALA A 266 -5.65 27.67 20.72
CA ALA A 266 -7.00 27.18 20.41
C ALA A 266 -7.87 27.00 21.66
N GLU A 267 -7.31 27.01 22.86
CA GLU A 267 -7.97 26.64 24.12
C GLU A 267 -8.66 25.28 24.06
N VAL A 268 -7.96 24.30 23.46
CA VAL A 268 -8.42 22.91 23.33
C VAL A 268 -7.36 21.98 23.93
N PRO A 269 -7.69 21.18 24.95
CA PRO A 269 -6.74 20.26 25.56
C PRO A 269 -6.43 19.09 24.61
N CYS A 270 -5.15 18.80 24.43
CA CYS A 270 -4.66 17.70 23.58
C CYS A 270 -4.33 16.47 24.44
N GLY A 271 -5.33 15.79 25.00
CA GLY A 271 -5.15 14.64 25.90
C GLY A 271 -4.40 13.47 25.27
N PHE A 272 -4.53 13.26 23.95
CA PHE A 272 -3.81 12.23 23.20
C PHE A 272 -2.28 12.40 23.25
N ALA A 273 -1.82 13.60 23.58
CA ALA A 273 -0.39 13.92 23.61
C ALA A 273 0.39 13.12 24.66
N TYR A 274 -0.25 12.67 25.73
CA TYR A 274 0.40 11.84 26.74
C TYR A 274 0.90 10.53 26.14
N ASP A 275 0.04 9.76 25.48
CA ASP A 275 0.42 8.51 24.83
C ASP A 275 1.42 8.73 23.69
N LEU A 276 1.27 9.82 22.92
CA LEU A 276 2.19 10.16 21.85
C LEU A 276 3.59 10.45 22.37
N PHE A 277 3.69 11.16 23.50
CA PHE A 277 4.98 11.58 24.06
C PHE A 277 5.66 10.52 24.91
N GLU A 278 4.94 9.47 25.30
CA GLU A 278 5.50 8.30 25.96
C GLU A 278 6.47 7.54 25.02
N ASP A 279 6.10 7.40 23.74
CA ASP A 279 6.92 6.82 22.68
C ASP A 279 6.57 7.48 21.33
N PHE A 280 7.26 8.58 21.02
CA PHE A 280 6.96 9.34 19.81
C PHE A 280 7.24 8.56 18.52
N GLU A 281 8.33 7.81 18.48
CA GLU A 281 8.73 7.06 17.31
C GLU A 281 7.78 5.87 17.05
N GLY A 282 7.44 5.16 18.11
CA GLY A 282 6.47 4.06 18.02
C GLY A 282 5.04 4.51 17.70
N ASN A 283 4.69 5.74 18.05
CA ASN A 283 3.34 6.31 17.95
C ASN A 283 3.19 7.41 16.88
N LYS A 284 4.08 7.49 15.89
CA LYS A 284 4.02 8.50 14.81
C LYS A 284 2.66 8.56 14.08
N GLU A 285 1.94 7.45 13.98
CA GLU A 285 0.61 7.40 13.36
C GLU A 285 -0.41 8.30 14.08
N ILE A 286 -0.25 8.50 15.39
CA ILE A 286 -1.07 9.44 16.17
C ILE A 286 -0.78 10.88 15.73
N ALA A 287 0.51 11.25 15.61
CA ALA A 287 0.94 12.55 15.15
C ALA A 287 0.46 12.83 13.72
N TYR A 288 0.64 11.87 12.81
CA TYR A 288 0.14 11.97 11.44
C TYR A 288 -1.38 12.10 11.38
N THR A 289 -2.11 11.34 12.21
CA THR A 289 -3.58 11.42 12.27
C THR A 289 -4.02 12.80 12.70
N PHE A 290 -3.41 13.39 13.72
CA PHE A 290 -3.71 14.74 14.18
C PHE A 290 -3.49 15.77 13.07
N VAL A 291 -2.29 15.78 12.47
CA VAL A 291 -1.94 16.77 11.44
C VAL A 291 -2.76 16.61 10.17
N ASN A 292 -3.01 15.38 9.72
CA ASN A 292 -3.87 15.11 8.57
C ASN A 292 -5.31 15.59 8.81
N SER A 293 -5.79 15.47 10.05
CA SER A 293 -7.14 15.90 10.43
C SER A 293 -7.29 17.42 10.49
N LEU A 294 -6.24 18.14 10.92
CA LEU A 294 -6.20 19.60 10.84
C LEU A 294 -6.31 20.11 9.39
N ASN A 295 -5.67 19.41 8.43
CA ASN A 295 -5.74 19.77 7.01
C ASN A 295 -7.10 19.44 6.38
N ARG A 296 -7.74 18.33 6.74
CA ARG A 296 -8.99 17.84 6.14
C ARG A 296 -10.17 18.80 6.35
N TYR A 297 -10.29 19.38 7.56
CA TYR A 297 -11.41 20.23 7.89
C TYR A 297 -11.40 21.58 7.17
N LYS A 298 -10.26 21.96 6.60
CA LYS A 298 -10.13 23.19 5.85
C LYS A 298 -10.94 23.18 4.54
N ASN A 299 -11.02 22.02 3.87
CA ASN A 299 -11.63 21.92 2.54
C ASN A 299 -13.14 21.85 2.58
N ASN A 300 -13.73 21.23 3.60
CA ASN A 300 -15.19 21.16 3.72
C ASN A 300 -15.86 22.54 3.93
N ASN A 301 -15.08 23.55 4.38
CA ASN A 301 -15.59 24.90 4.55
C ASN A 301 -15.50 25.76 3.27
N GLN A 302 -14.77 25.30 2.22
CA GLN A 302 -14.70 25.98 0.93
C GLN A 302 -15.73 25.46 -0.08
N GLU A 303 -16.05 24.16 -0.07
CA GLU A 303 -17.07 23.58 -0.96
C GLU A 303 -18.51 24.06 -0.62
N GLY A 304 -18.75 24.58 0.58
CA GLY A 304 -20.04 25.19 0.97
C GLY A 304 -20.22 26.64 0.53
N LYS A 305 -19.22 27.30 -0.04
CA LYS A 305 -19.31 28.70 -0.47
C LYS A 305 -19.41 28.90 -1.98
N ASP A 306 -19.17 27.89 -2.77
CA ASP A 306 -19.27 27.96 -4.23
C ASP A 306 -20.61 27.46 -4.78
N ASN A 307 -21.57 27.14 -3.88
CA ASN A 307 -22.95 26.72 -4.22
C ASN A 307 -24.05 27.68 -3.67
N GLU A 308 -23.71 28.92 -3.38
CA GLU A 308 -24.67 30.04 -3.25
C GLU A 308 -24.33 31.05 -4.39
#